data_70f55692507e7ff699e54db2fad805e1
#
_entry.id   70f55692507e7ff699e54db2fad805e1
#
_cell.length_a   1.000
_cell.length_b   1.000
_cell.length_c   1.000
_cell.angle_alpha   90.00
_cell.angle_beta   90.00
_cell.angle_gamma   90.00
#
_symmetry.space_group_name_H-M   'P 1'
#
loop_
_entity.id
_entity.type
_entity.pdbx_description
1 polymer ?
#
loop_
_entity_poly.entity_id
_entity_poly.type
_entity_poly.pdbx_seq_one_letter_code
_entity_poly.pdbx_strand_id
1 'polypeptide(L)' 'MSGVCKDDHSAINHINFVTDTLHDLTNDLYESLMDRDIDDAKEASENLLKVITDLIENFSDDI' A
#
# COMPACT_ATOMS: atom_id res chain seq x y z
N MET A 1 -5.11 -24.01 11.25
CA MET A 1 -5.08 -23.66 10.73
C MET A 1 -4.46 -23.89 9.96
N SER A 2 -4.51 -24.27 9.82
CA SER A 2 -4.14 -24.64 9.31
C SER A 2 -3.86 -24.67 8.07
N GLY A 3 -3.76 -25.39 7.40
CA GLY A 3 -3.51 -25.49 6.12
C GLY A 3 -3.00 -24.38 5.47
N VAL A 4 -2.60 -23.57 6.22
CA VAL A 4 -2.31 -22.39 5.73
C VAL A 4 -0.95 -22.28 5.33
N CYS A 5 -0.14 -23.16 5.43
CA CYS A 5 1.24 -23.01 5.19
C CYS A 5 1.58 -22.38 3.88
N LYS A 6 1.09 -22.92 2.78
CA LYS A 6 1.41 -22.41 1.50
C LYS A 6 0.80 -21.07 1.25
N ASP A 7 -0.46 -20.98 1.53
CA ASP A 7 -1.18 -19.76 1.32
C ASP A 7 -0.65 -18.64 2.20
N ASP A 8 -0.22 -19.00 3.40
CA ASP A 8 0.36 -18.04 4.30
C ASP A 8 1.63 -17.43 3.74
N HIS A 9 2.44 -18.25 3.10
CA HIS A 9 3.68 -17.79 2.54
C HIS A 9 3.41 -16.72 1.48
N SER A 10 2.49 -17.01 0.58
CA SER A 10 2.13 -16.06 -0.46
C SER A 10 1.47 -14.82 0.13
N ALA A 11 0.61 -15.03 1.12
CA ALA A 11 -0.07 -13.91 1.74
C ALA A 11 0.90 -12.99 2.45
N ILE A 12 1.88 -13.56 3.14
CA ILE A 12 2.86 -12.77 3.85
C ILE A 12 3.73 -11.98 2.88
N ASN A 13 4.13 -12.60 1.78
CA ASN A 13 4.90 -11.90 0.77
C ASN A 13 4.12 -10.75 0.17
N HIS A 14 2.85 -10.98 -0.09
CA HIS A 14 1.99 -9.93 -0.62
C HIS A 14 1.82 -8.80 0.39
N ILE A 15 1.62 -9.15 1.64
CA ILE A 15 1.48 -8.15 2.69
C ILE A 15 2.75 -7.31 2.80
N ASN A 16 3.90 -7.95 2.75
CA ASN A 16 5.16 -7.23 2.82
C ASN A 16 5.32 -6.29 1.64
N PHE A 17 4.95 -6.75 0.45
CA PHE A 17 5.04 -5.93 -0.75
C PHE A 17 4.15 -4.69 -0.63
N VAL A 18 2.90 -4.90 -0.20
CA VAL A 18 1.96 -3.79 -0.05
C VAL A 18 2.43 -2.83 1.02
N THR A 19 2.92 -3.36 2.14
CA THR A 19 3.40 -2.52 3.23
C THR A 19 4.60 -1.69 2.81
N ASP A 20 5.53 -2.30 2.09
CA ASP A 20 6.70 -1.57 1.61
C ASP A 20 6.27 -0.47 0.65
N THR A 21 5.33 -0.76 -0.24
CA THR A 21 4.84 0.22 -1.18
C THR A 21 4.18 1.39 -0.45
N LEU A 22 3.39 1.09 0.58
CA LEU A 22 2.73 2.14 1.35
C LEU A 22 3.76 2.99 2.10
N HIS A 23 4.79 2.36 2.62
CA HIS A 23 5.85 3.10 3.31
C HIS A 23 6.58 4.03 2.36
N ASP A 24 6.88 3.55 1.16
CA ASP A 24 7.55 4.37 0.16
C ASP A 24 6.70 5.57 -0.23
N LEU A 25 5.42 5.34 -0.47
CA LEU A 25 4.52 6.42 -0.86
C LEU A 25 4.33 7.41 0.28
N THR A 26 4.24 6.90 1.51
CA THR A 26 4.11 7.78 2.67
C THR A 26 5.35 8.63 2.84
N ASN A 27 6.52 8.03 2.61
CA ASN A 27 7.77 8.74 2.71
C ASN A 27 7.86 9.84 1.66
N ASP A 28 7.46 9.52 0.43
CA ASP A 28 7.43 10.50 -0.64
C ASP A 28 6.51 11.65 -0.30
N LEU A 29 5.34 11.33 0.24
CA LEU A 29 4.39 12.35 0.63
C LEU A 29 4.98 13.25 1.72
N TYR A 30 5.62 12.64 2.71
CA TYR A 30 6.23 13.39 3.78
C TYR A 30 7.27 14.38 3.25
N GLU A 31 8.14 13.89 2.37
CA GLU A 31 9.19 14.73 1.80
C GLU A 31 8.61 15.84 0.95
N SER A 32 7.58 15.52 0.18
CA SER A 32 6.94 16.53 -0.65
C SER A 32 6.31 17.62 0.20
N LEU A 33 5.69 17.24 1.31
CA LEU A 33 5.08 18.21 2.21
C LEU A 33 6.14 19.07 2.88
N MET A 34 7.25 18.47 3.26
CA MET A 34 8.33 19.23 3.87
C MET A 34 8.96 20.22 2.90
N ASP A 35 9.06 19.84 1.64
CA ASP A 35 9.58 20.69 0.59
C ASP A 35 8.53 21.66 0.08
N ARG A 36 7.30 21.50 0.51
CA ARG A 36 6.17 22.31 0.06
C ARG A 36 5.94 22.14 -1.45
N ASP A 37 6.22 20.96 -1.95
CA ASP A 37 5.99 20.65 -3.34
C ASP A 37 4.58 20.06 -3.46
N ILE A 38 3.64 20.94 -3.69
CA ILE A 38 2.22 20.56 -3.66
C ILE A 38 1.88 19.59 -4.78
N ASP A 39 2.47 19.77 -5.94
CA ASP A 39 2.20 18.88 -7.07
C ASP A 39 2.64 17.47 -6.76
N ASP A 40 3.85 17.31 -6.23
CA ASP A 40 4.35 15.99 -5.86
C ASP A 40 3.55 15.40 -4.72
N ALA A 41 3.17 16.22 -3.75
CA ALA A 41 2.36 15.75 -2.64
C ALA A 41 1.02 15.23 -3.12
N LYS A 42 0.43 15.92 -4.09
CA LYS A 42 -0.84 15.51 -4.65
C LYS A 42 -0.69 14.18 -5.38
N GLU A 43 0.36 14.05 -6.16
CA GLU A 43 0.61 12.81 -6.89
C GLU A 43 0.84 11.64 -5.93
N ALA A 44 1.63 11.85 -4.90
CA ALA A 44 1.89 10.81 -3.91
C ALA A 44 0.60 10.40 -3.21
N SER A 45 -0.24 11.39 -2.89
CA SER A 45 -1.52 11.10 -2.25
C SER A 45 -2.43 10.29 -3.15
N GLU A 46 -2.45 10.61 -4.44
CA GLU A 46 -3.26 9.86 -5.39
C GLU A 46 -2.78 8.44 -5.54
N ASN A 47 -1.47 8.25 -5.58
CA ASN A 47 -0.90 6.91 -5.66
C ASN A 47 -1.25 6.10 -4.42
N LEU A 48 -1.18 6.73 -3.26
CA LEU A 48 -1.53 6.09 -2.01
C LEU A 48 -3.00 5.67 -2.00
N LEU A 49 -3.86 6.55 -2.45
CA LEU A 49 -5.28 6.26 -2.54
C LEU A 49 -5.54 5.08 -3.45
N LYS A 50 -4.83 5.01 -4.56
CA LYS A 50 -4.98 3.93 -5.51
C LYS A 50 -4.63 2.59 -4.89
N VAL A 51 -3.50 2.54 -4.19
CA VAL A 51 -3.06 1.30 -3.54
C VAL A 51 -4.06 0.88 -2.47
N ILE A 52 -4.54 1.83 -1.69
CA ILE A 52 -5.48 1.52 -0.63
C ILE A 52 -6.81 1.07 -1.21
N THR A 53 -7.26 1.69 -2.30
CA THR A 53 -8.50 1.28 -2.95
C THR A 53 -8.40 -0.15 -3.45
N ASP A 54 -7.28 -0.48 -4.09
CA ASP A 54 -7.06 -1.85 -4.56
C ASP A 54 -7.10 -2.84 -3.41
N LEU A 55 -6.49 -2.45 -2.29
CA LEU A 55 -6.46 -3.30 -1.12
C LEU A 55 -7.87 -3.55 -0.58
N ILE A 56 -8.67 -2.50 -0.53
CA ILE A 56 -10.05 -2.63 -0.05
C ILE A 56 -10.85 -3.53 -0.96
N GLU A 57 -10.66 -3.40 -2.26
CA GLU A 57 -11.37 -4.24 -3.22
C GLU A 57 -10.98 -5.69 -3.06
N ASN A 58 -9.71 -5.97 -2.78
CA ASN A 58 -9.27 -7.33 -2.53
C ASN A 58 -9.93 -7.91 -1.30
N PHE A 59 -10.08 -7.10 -0.26
CA PHE A 59 -10.77 -7.55 0.93
C PHE A 59 -12.22 -7.89 0.64
N SER A 60 -12.85 -7.10 -0.19
CA SER A 60 -14.25 -7.36 -0.56
C SER A 60 -14.39 -8.65 -1.34
N ASP A 61 -13.45 -8.94 -2.20
CA ASP A 61 -13.48 -10.14 -2.99
C ASP A 61 -13.37 -11.40 -2.15
N ASP A 62 -12.65 -11.31 -1.05
CA ASP A 62 -12.46 -12.44 -0.18
C ASP A 62 -13.72 -12.80 0.59
N ILE A 63 -14.62 -11.91 0.71
CA ILE A 63 -15.84 -12.15 1.42
C ILE A 63 -16.90 -12.70 0.50
#